data_949d8888e130025d5cc515f18206fee1
#
_entry.id   949d8888e130025d5cc515f18206fee1
#
_cell.length_a   1.000
_cell.length_b   1.000
_cell.length_c   1.000
_cell.angle_alpha   90.00
_cell.angle_beta   90.00
_cell.angle_gamma   90.00
#
_symmetry.space_group_name_H-M   'P 1'
#
loop_
_entity.id
_entity.type
_entity.pdbx_description
1 polymer ?
#
loop_
_entity_poly.entity_id
_entity_poly.type
_entity_poly.pdbx_seq_one_letter_code
_entity_poly.pdbx_strand_id
1 'polypeptide(L)'
;MKTTAVTEGGAHAREAALAQGAAHVPGAALADAALALDGVGRTYGRGAPALDRVSLVVPRGRFMAVMGRSGSGKSTLLRCAAGLERPTTGTVRIGGTDLATLKTAGLTRLRRDRVGFVFQSLNLVSALNVRENVTLPLLLAGAREGRALDARALAGLEAVGLADRAEDIPENLSGGQRQRVAVARALVNEPEVVFADEPTAALDPVTAAGVLALLRRAVDERGTTVVLVTHDPVAAAWTDEAVFLDGGRLVGRLDRPDESGVREMLGAHAHAHAPAGRAGAGFHRVAVAR
;
A
#
# COMPACT_ATOMS: atom_id res chain seq x y z
N MET A 1 -20.12 46.56 4.42
CA MET A 1 -19.29 45.95 5.48
C MET A 1 -19.87 44.56 5.79
N LYS A 2 -19.33 43.50 5.24
CA LYS A 2 -19.48 42.13 5.70
C LYS A 2 -18.12 41.44 5.49
N THR A 3 -17.36 41.35 6.56
CA THR A 3 -16.02 40.83 6.59
C THR A 3 -16.09 39.37 7.01
N THR A 4 -15.61 38.50 6.16
CA THR A 4 -14.85 37.28 6.30
C THR A 4 -14.82 36.60 7.68
N ALA A 5 -15.45 35.41 7.78
CA ALA A 5 -15.20 34.38 8.79
C ALA A 5 -15.02 33.03 8.07
N VAL A 6 -13.86 32.82 7.45
CA VAL A 6 -13.47 31.53 6.84
C VAL A 6 -11.97 31.33 7.08
N THR A 7 -11.53 31.02 8.28
CA THR A 7 -10.11 30.57 8.52
C THR A 7 -9.89 29.79 9.81
N GLU A 8 -10.85 29.63 10.70
CA GLU A 8 -10.57 28.95 12.00
C GLU A 8 -10.88 27.44 12.01
N GLY A 9 -11.72 26.96 11.10
CA GLY A 9 -12.06 25.51 11.03
C GLY A 9 -10.94 24.61 10.53
N GLY A 10 -10.03 25.12 9.70
CA GLY A 10 -8.93 24.34 9.12
C GLY A 10 -7.77 24.06 10.08
N ALA A 11 -7.54 24.93 11.05
CA ALA A 11 -6.43 24.80 12.00
C ALA A 11 -6.74 23.73 13.07
N HIS A 12 -7.95 23.68 13.58
CA HIS A 12 -8.36 22.70 14.59
C HIS A 12 -8.49 21.28 14.03
N ALA A 13 -8.90 21.12 12.77
CA ALA A 13 -8.89 19.83 12.08
C ALA A 13 -7.44 19.33 11.85
N ARG A 14 -6.49 20.23 11.60
CA ARG A 14 -5.06 19.92 11.47
C ARG A 14 -4.43 19.44 12.78
N GLU A 15 -4.75 20.08 13.89
CA GLU A 15 -4.20 19.73 15.21
C GLU A 15 -4.75 18.38 15.71
N ALA A 16 -6.02 18.08 15.43
CA ALA A 16 -6.63 16.78 15.76
C ALA A 16 -6.04 15.63 14.91
N ALA A 17 -5.72 15.86 13.62
CA ALA A 17 -5.10 14.87 12.74
C ALA A 17 -3.63 14.55 13.15
N LEU A 18 -2.90 15.55 13.64
CA LEU A 18 -1.51 15.38 14.12
C LEU A 18 -1.43 14.65 15.46
N ALA A 19 -2.44 14.77 16.32
CA ALA A 19 -2.48 14.13 17.63
C ALA A 19 -2.76 12.62 17.57
N GLN A 20 -3.30 12.10 16.49
CA GLN A 20 -3.67 10.67 16.35
C GLN A 20 -2.54 9.74 15.93
N GLY A 21 -1.38 10.26 15.51
CA GLY A 21 -0.25 9.45 15.01
C GLY A 21 0.52 8.64 16.09
N ALA A 22 0.26 8.85 17.37
CA ALA A 22 0.95 8.17 18.48
C ALA A 22 0.02 7.44 19.46
N ALA A 23 -1.28 7.33 19.15
CA ALA A 23 -2.24 6.67 20.05
C ALA A 23 -2.01 5.16 20.06
N HIS A 24 -1.79 4.62 21.28
CA HIS A 24 -1.83 3.18 21.53
C HIS A 24 -3.16 2.60 21.04
N VAL A 25 -3.11 1.59 20.17
CA VAL A 25 -4.31 0.97 19.61
C VAL A 25 -4.99 0.10 20.66
N PRO A 26 -6.28 0.31 21.00
CA PRO A 26 -6.98 -0.53 21.96
C PRO A 26 -6.96 -2.00 21.55
N GLY A 27 -6.75 -2.92 22.52
CA GLY A 27 -6.59 -4.35 22.24
C GLY A 27 -7.76 -4.99 21.47
N ALA A 28 -9.00 -4.51 21.68
CA ALA A 28 -10.18 -4.98 20.94
C ALA A 28 -10.11 -4.62 19.44
N ALA A 29 -9.62 -3.43 19.10
CA ALA A 29 -9.43 -3.01 17.70
C ALA A 29 -8.32 -3.80 16.98
N LEU A 30 -7.31 -4.27 17.74
CA LEU A 30 -6.23 -5.11 17.22
C LEU A 30 -6.71 -6.53 16.87
N ALA A 31 -7.72 -7.06 17.57
CA ALA A 31 -8.19 -8.43 17.40
C ALA A 31 -9.08 -8.60 16.16
N ASP A 32 -9.87 -7.58 15.82
CA ASP A 32 -10.87 -7.64 14.72
C ASP A 32 -10.37 -7.01 13.42
N ALA A 33 -9.17 -6.43 13.41
CA ALA A 33 -8.58 -5.85 12.21
C ALA A 33 -8.07 -6.92 11.23
N ALA A 34 -8.11 -6.61 9.93
CA ALA A 34 -7.42 -7.41 8.93
C ALA A 34 -5.90 -7.28 9.07
N LEU A 35 -5.43 -6.05 9.38
CA LEU A 35 -4.04 -5.73 9.63
C LEU A 35 -3.94 -4.77 10.82
N ALA A 36 -3.05 -5.04 11.75
CA ALA A 36 -2.71 -4.11 12.83
C ALA A 36 -1.20 -4.06 13.06
N LEU A 37 -0.68 -2.85 13.15
CA LEU A 37 0.68 -2.52 13.56
C LEU A 37 0.59 -1.76 14.90
N ASP A 38 1.39 -2.15 15.87
CA ASP A 38 1.45 -1.48 17.18
C ASP A 38 2.91 -1.17 17.53
N GLY A 39 3.27 0.12 17.50
CA GLY A 39 4.60 0.64 17.79
C GLY A 39 5.71 0.09 16.90
N VAL A 40 5.40 -0.26 15.65
CA VAL A 40 6.34 -0.90 14.74
C VAL A 40 7.50 0.02 14.39
N GLY A 41 8.71 -0.41 14.73
CA GLY A 41 9.97 0.21 14.35
C GLY A 41 10.85 -0.71 13.52
N ARG A 42 11.61 -0.15 12.58
CA ARG A 42 12.58 -0.90 11.78
C ARG A 42 13.83 -0.08 11.55
N THR A 43 14.97 -0.61 11.99
CA THR A 43 16.29 0.01 11.79
C THR A 43 17.18 -0.95 11.02
N TYR A 44 17.90 -0.44 10.03
CA TYR A 44 18.91 -1.16 9.27
C TYR A 44 20.30 -0.73 9.71
N GLY A 45 21.08 -1.66 10.24
CA GLY A 45 22.43 -1.36 10.73
C GLY A 45 22.43 -0.35 11.87
N ARG A 46 23.31 0.66 11.81
CA ARG A 46 23.47 1.73 12.82
C ARG A 46 22.88 3.06 12.38
N GLY A 47 22.08 3.09 11.32
CA GLY A 47 21.48 4.30 10.76
C GLY A 47 20.24 4.77 11.49
N ALA A 48 19.63 5.84 10.98
CA ALA A 48 18.30 6.28 11.40
C ALA A 48 17.26 5.19 11.13
N PRO A 49 16.19 5.09 11.95
CA PRO A 49 15.13 4.11 11.73
C PRO A 49 14.39 4.40 10.44
N ALA A 50 14.17 3.36 9.63
CA ALA A 50 13.31 3.44 8.45
C ALA A 50 11.82 3.47 8.82
N LEU A 51 11.48 2.90 10.01
CA LEU A 51 10.18 3.07 10.68
C LEU A 51 10.42 3.38 12.16
N ASP A 52 9.69 4.34 12.69
CA ASP A 52 9.77 4.75 14.09
C ASP A 52 8.37 4.76 14.73
N ARG A 53 8.08 3.73 15.52
CA ARG A 53 6.86 3.57 16.32
C ARG A 53 5.57 3.75 15.53
N VAL A 54 5.48 3.15 14.34
CA VAL A 54 4.27 3.20 13.52
C VAL A 54 3.16 2.35 14.14
N SER A 55 2.03 2.97 14.45
CA SER A 55 0.80 2.30 14.88
C SER A 55 -0.29 2.56 13.86
N LEU A 56 -0.88 1.49 13.30
CA LEU A 56 -1.87 1.55 12.23
C LEU A 56 -2.83 0.38 12.34
N VAL A 57 -4.12 0.63 12.22
CA VAL A 57 -5.15 -0.40 12.13
C VAL A 57 -5.89 -0.28 10.80
N VAL A 58 -6.00 -1.39 10.09
CA VAL A 58 -6.79 -1.51 8.87
C VAL A 58 -7.95 -2.45 9.16
N PRO A 59 -9.18 -1.94 9.29
CA PRO A 59 -10.36 -2.76 9.49
C PRO A 59 -10.59 -3.70 8.31
N ARG A 60 -11.31 -4.81 8.54
CA ARG A 60 -11.68 -5.74 7.46
C ARG A 60 -12.55 -5.04 6.41
N GLY A 61 -12.36 -5.40 5.15
CA GLY A 61 -13.14 -4.85 4.04
C GLY A 61 -12.87 -3.36 3.77
N ARG A 62 -11.70 -2.85 4.13
CA ARG A 62 -11.31 -1.45 3.85
C ARG A 62 -10.23 -1.37 2.79
N PHE A 63 -10.30 -0.31 2.00
CA PHE A 63 -9.27 0.09 1.07
C PHE A 63 -8.49 1.26 1.67
N MET A 64 -7.23 1.05 2.04
CA MET A 64 -6.39 2.07 2.65
C MET A 64 -5.19 2.40 1.78
N ALA A 65 -4.91 3.70 1.58
CA ALA A 65 -3.66 4.15 0.98
C ALA A 65 -2.60 4.46 2.05
N VAL A 66 -1.37 4.07 1.80
CA VAL A 66 -0.17 4.51 2.51
C VAL A 66 0.63 5.40 1.58
N MET A 67 0.67 6.68 1.91
CA MET A 67 1.28 7.70 1.09
C MET A 67 2.55 8.27 1.71
N GLY A 68 3.36 8.92 0.90
CA GLY A 68 4.59 9.59 1.35
C GLY A 68 5.61 9.69 0.23
N ARG A 69 6.62 10.53 0.44
CA ARG A 69 7.71 10.74 -0.53
C ARG A 69 8.60 9.51 -0.68
N SER A 70 9.43 9.47 -1.72
CA SER A 70 10.49 8.46 -1.82
C SER A 70 11.38 8.51 -0.58
N GLY A 71 11.71 7.34 -0.03
CA GLY A 71 12.51 7.23 1.20
C GLY A 71 11.75 7.44 2.51
N SER A 72 10.43 7.71 2.50
CA SER A 72 9.65 7.91 3.74
C SER A 72 9.46 6.65 4.60
N GLY A 73 9.77 5.45 4.06
CA GLY A 73 9.63 4.18 4.77
C GLY A 73 8.47 3.29 4.28
N LYS A 74 7.72 3.69 3.24
CA LYS A 74 6.54 2.95 2.74
C LYS A 74 6.82 1.48 2.41
N SER A 75 7.85 1.20 1.62
CA SER A 75 8.21 -0.18 1.26
C SER A 75 8.68 -0.99 2.47
N THR A 76 9.34 -0.35 3.45
CA THR A 76 9.70 -0.99 4.72
C THR A 76 8.44 -1.31 5.54
N LEU A 77 7.48 -0.38 5.61
CA LEU A 77 6.20 -0.60 6.28
C LEU A 77 5.46 -1.78 5.63
N LEU A 78 5.34 -1.79 4.31
CA LEU A 78 4.70 -2.89 3.59
C LEU A 78 5.38 -4.24 3.86
N ARG A 79 6.71 -4.30 3.82
CA ARG A 79 7.46 -5.54 4.09
C ARG A 79 7.26 -6.03 5.53
N CYS A 80 7.26 -5.14 6.51
CA CYS A 80 6.98 -5.49 7.90
C CYS A 80 5.50 -5.93 8.06
N ALA A 81 4.55 -5.18 7.51
CA ALA A 81 3.13 -5.46 7.58
C ALA A 81 2.77 -6.82 6.96
N ALA A 82 3.42 -7.18 5.85
CA ALA A 82 3.22 -8.45 5.15
C ALA A 82 4.02 -9.63 5.74
N GLY A 83 4.81 -9.41 6.81
CA GLY A 83 5.67 -10.43 7.41
C GLY A 83 6.79 -10.90 6.48
N LEU A 84 7.21 -10.08 5.52
CA LEU A 84 8.39 -10.31 4.68
C LEU A 84 9.68 -9.94 5.43
N GLU A 85 9.60 -8.93 6.31
CA GLU A 85 10.66 -8.54 7.22
C GLU A 85 10.14 -8.48 8.65
N ARG A 86 10.99 -8.85 9.61
CA ARG A 86 10.64 -8.70 11.02
C ARG A 86 10.90 -7.26 11.47
N PRO A 87 9.96 -6.61 12.16
CA PRO A 87 10.23 -5.32 12.80
C PRO A 87 11.34 -5.46 13.84
N THR A 88 12.05 -4.36 14.13
CA THR A 88 13.03 -4.29 15.23
C THR A 88 12.31 -4.13 16.58
N THR A 89 11.19 -3.39 16.60
CA THR A 89 10.33 -3.15 17.76
C THR A 89 8.87 -3.19 17.36
N GLY A 90 7.97 -3.35 18.32
CA GLY A 90 6.54 -3.38 18.10
C GLY A 90 6.04 -4.72 17.57
N THR A 91 4.75 -4.79 17.28
CA THR A 91 4.07 -6.01 16.83
C THR A 91 3.26 -5.79 15.56
N VAL A 92 3.17 -6.84 14.73
CA VAL A 92 2.33 -6.85 13.53
C VAL A 92 1.36 -8.03 13.63
N ARG A 93 0.09 -7.79 13.35
CA ARG A 93 -0.95 -8.82 13.34
C ARG A 93 -1.70 -8.80 12.02
N ILE A 94 -1.96 -9.99 11.47
CA ILE A 94 -2.81 -10.22 10.30
C ILE A 94 -3.95 -11.14 10.75
N GLY A 95 -5.20 -10.69 10.60
CA GLY A 95 -6.37 -11.44 11.03
C GLY A 95 -6.29 -11.88 12.49
N GLY A 96 -5.84 -11.00 13.39
CA GLY A 96 -5.63 -11.26 14.82
C GLY A 96 -4.37 -12.09 15.14
N THR A 97 -3.70 -12.71 14.16
CA THR A 97 -2.50 -13.52 14.38
C THR A 97 -1.27 -12.65 14.51
N ASP A 98 -0.59 -12.69 15.65
CA ASP A 98 0.69 -11.99 15.87
C ASP A 98 1.83 -12.68 15.11
N LEU A 99 2.46 -11.96 14.18
CA LEU A 99 3.51 -12.51 13.33
C LEU A 99 4.79 -12.85 14.11
N ALA A 100 5.03 -12.21 15.26
CA ALA A 100 6.21 -12.47 16.08
C ALA A 100 6.18 -13.89 16.73
N THR A 101 4.98 -14.45 16.94
CA THR A 101 4.80 -15.78 17.51
C THR A 101 5.08 -16.90 16.50
N LEU A 102 5.16 -16.57 15.21
CA LEU A 102 5.31 -17.55 14.14
C LEU A 102 6.78 -17.81 13.79
N LYS A 103 7.12 -19.09 13.64
CA LYS A 103 8.38 -19.51 13.00
C LYS A 103 8.30 -19.31 11.48
N THR A 104 9.43 -19.41 10.78
CA THR A 104 9.52 -19.21 9.32
C THR A 104 8.47 -19.98 8.53
N ALA A 105 8.26 -21.26 8.84
CA ALA A 105 7.25 -22.08 8.18
C ALA A 105 5.82 -21.59 8.43
N GLY A 106 5.52 -21.08 9.64
CA GLY A 106 4.24 -20.48 9.99
C GLY A 106 3.99 -19.17 9.23
N LEU A 107 5.01 -18.29 9.13
CA LEU A 107 4.96 -17.07 8.34
C LEU A 107 4.74 -17.36 6.85
N THR A 108 5.42 -18.37 6.31
CA THR A 108 5.24 -18.78 4.91
C THR A 108 3.80 -19.27 4.66
N ARG A 109 3.26 -20.09 5.57
CA ARG A 109 1.87 -20.55 5.48
C ARG A 109 0.88 -19.39 5.59
N LEU A 110 1.05 -18.48 6.56
CA LEU A 110 0.18 -17.33 6.73
C LEU A 110 0.16 -16.46 5.47
N ARG A 111 1.34 -16.14 4.90
CA ARG A 111 1.42 -15.34 3.65
C ARG A 111 0.72 -16.05 2.49
N ARG A 112 0.96 -17.35 2.33
CA ARG A 112 0.35 -18.14 1.27
C ARG A 112 -1.18 -18.16 1.36
N ASP A 113 -1.71 -18.29 2.58
CA ASP A 113 -3.14 -18.53 2.79
C ASP A 113 -3.96 -17.24 2.99
N ARG A 114 -3.33 -16.16 3.50
CA ARG A 114 -4.04 -14.95 3.95
C ARG A 114 -3.59 -13.64 3.33
N VAL A 115 -2.51 -13.65 2.53
CA VAL A 115 -1.93 -12.42 1.99
C VAL A 115 -1.84 -12.50 0.48
N GLY A 116 -2.42 -11.51 -0.20
CA GLY A 116 -2.20 -11.27 -1.63
C GLY A 116 -1.15 -10.20 -1.85
N PHE A 117 -0.41 -10.30 -2.96
CA PHE A 117 0.57 -9.29 -3.35
C PHE A 117 0.38 -8.85 -4.80
N VAL A 118 0.34 -7.53 -5.01
CA VAL A 118 0.47 -6.89 -6.30
C VAL A 118 1.71 -6.00 -6.26
N PHE A 119 2.79 -6.43 -6.90
CA PHE A 119 4.06 -5.72 -6.91
C PHE A 119 4.17 -4.77 -8.11
N GLN A 120 4.94 -3.72 -7.98
CA GLN A 120 5.28 -2.82 -9.08
C GLN A 120 5.96 -3.56 -10.25
N SER A 121 6.83 -4.52 -9.95
CA SER A 121 7.54 -5.35 -10.94
C SER A 121 6.72 -6.54 -11.47
N LEU A 122 5.42 -6.65 -11.10
CA LEU A 122 4.47 -7.69 -11.48
C LEU A 122 4.82 -9.10 -10.99
N ASN A 123 6.08 -9.51 -11.08
CA ASN A 123 6.61 -10.83 -10.69
C ASN A 123 5.79 -12.01 -11.27
N LEU A 124 5.34 -11.88 -12.54
CA LEU A 124 4.78 -13.00 -13.27
C LEU A 124 5.90 -13.96 -13.67
N VAL A 125 5.61 -15.25 -13.59
CA VAL A 125 6.54 -16.31 -14.00
C VAL A 125 6.45 -16.45 -15.51
N SER A 126 7.50 -16.08 -16.23
CA SER A 126 7.53 -16.07 -17.69
C SER A 126 7.40 -17.47 -18.32
N ALA A 127 7.85 -18.50 -17.61
CA ALA A 127 7.74 -19.90 -18.05
C ALA A 127 6.32 -20.48 -17.92
N LEU A 128 5.38 -19.75 -17.32
CA LEU A 128 4.00 -20.18 -17.10
C LEU A 128 3.05 -19.30 -17.94
N ASN A 129 1.99 -19.91 -18.46
CA ASN A 129 0.92 -19.15 -19.10
C ASN A 129 0.13 -18.32 -18.07
N VAL A 130 -0.82 -17.51 -18.55
CA VAL A 130 -1.62 -16.59 -17.72
C VAL A 130 -2.44 -17.36 -16.67
N ARG A 131 -3.12 -18.44 -17.08
CA ARG A 131 -3.91 -19.28 -16.19
C ARG A 131 -3.02 -19.92 -15.11
N GLU A 132 -1.86 -20.46 -15.50
CA GLU A 132 -0.91 -21.07 -14.57
C GLU A 132 -0.33 -20.05 -13.58
N ASN A 133 -0.07 -18.81 -14.01
CA ASN A 133 0.32 -17.74 -13.09
C ASN A 133 -0.74 -17.47 -12.02
N VAL A 134 -2.04 -17.53 -12.40
CA VAL A 134 -3.15 -17.33 -11.45
C VAL A 134 -3.36 -18.57 -10.56
N THR A 135 -3.16 -19.79 -11.08
CA THR A 135 -3.28 -21.01 -10.27
C THR A 135 -2.14 -21.22 -9.29
N LEU A 136 -0.97 -20.62 -9.53
CA LEU A 136 0.24 -20.85 -8.74
C LEU A 136 0.03 -20.70 -7.22
N PRO A 137 -0.62 -19.65 -6.68
CA PRO A 137 -0.90 -19.55 -5.25
C PRO A 137 -1.76 -20.69 -4.71
N LEU A 138 -2.73 -21.16 -5.51
CA LEU A 138 -3.60 -22.28 -5.14
C LEU A 138 -2.82 -23.59 -5.04
N LEU A 139 -1.95 -23.86 -6.01
CA LEU A 139 -1.06 -25.04 -6.01
C LEU A 139 -0.11 -25.01 -4.80
N LEU A 140 0.49 -23.87 -4.52
CA LEU A 140 1.33 -23.66 -3.33
C LEU A 140 0.55 -23.85 -2.02
N ALA A 141 -0.77 -23.58 -2.03
CA ALA A 141 -1.67 -23.84 -0.91
C ALA A 141 -2.06 -25.33 -0.77
N GLY A 142 -1.63 -26.17 -1.71
CA GLY A 142 -1.89 -27.63 -1.69
C GLY A 142 -3.13 -28.04 -2.46
N ALA A 143 -3.71 -27.13 -3.28
CA ALA A 143 -4.76 -27.53 -4.22
C ALA A 143 -4.22 -28.56 -5.21
N ARG A 144 -5.06 -29.53 -5.58
CA ARG A 144 -4.70 -30.52 -6.61
C ARG A 144 -5.04 -29.98 -7.97
N GLU A 145 -4.20 -30.29 -8.96
CA GLU A 145 -4.50 -30.02 -10.36
C GLU A 145 -5.82 -30.68 -10.78
N GLY A 146 -6.54 -30.02 -11.69
CA GLY A 146 -7.78 -30.52 -12.20
C GLY A 146 -8.82 -29.41 -12.46
N ARG A 147 -9.98 -29.83 -12.98
CA ARG A 147 -11.05 -28.92 -13.43
C ARG A 147 -11.48 -27.87 -12.41
N ALA A 148 -11.49 -28.19 -11.12
CA ALA A 148 -11.87 -27.24 -10.07
C ALA A 148 -10.84 -26.11 -9.91
N LEU A 149 -9.55 -26.42 -10.04
CA LEU A 149 -8.48 -25.43 -9.99
C LEU A 149 -8.53 -24.53 -11.22
N ASP A 150 -8.68 -25.12 -12.41
CA ASP A 150 -8.80 -24.37 -13.65
C ASP A 150 -10.02 -23.45 -13.63
N ALA A 151 -11.17 -23.93 -13.15
CA ALA A 151 -12.38 -23.11 -13.02
C ALA A 151 -12.17 -21.90 -12.10
N ARG A 152 -11.46 -22.05 -10.97
CA ARG A 152 -11.13 -20.92 -10.09
C ARG A 152 -10.21 -19.90 -10.76
N ALA A 153 -9.20 -20.36 -11.49
CA ALA A 153 -8.31 -19.48 -12.21
C ALA A 153 -9.03 -18.73 -13.33
N LEU A 154 -9.87 -19.43 -14.11
CA LEU A 154 -10.67 -18.82 -15.17
C LEU A 154 -11.64 -17.78 -14.60
N ALA A 155 -12.34 -18.06 -13.49
CA ALA A 155 -13.20 -17.09 -12.82
C ALA A 155 -12.42 -15.86 -12.33
N GLY A 156 -11.18 -16.05 -11.85
CA GLY A 156 -10.28 -14.94 -11.50
C GLY A 156 -9.89 -14.11 -12.71
N LEU A 157 -9.61 -14.75 -13.86
CA LEU A 157 -9.28 -14.08 -15.11
C LEU A 157 -10.49 -13.38 -15.72
N GLU A 158 -11.68 -13.97 -15.64
CA GLU A 158 -12.94 -13.35 -16.07
C GLU A 158 -13.21 -12.06 -15.26
N ALA A 159 -13.01 -12.08 -13.94
CA ALA A 159 -13.18 -10.91 -13.08
C ALA A 159 -12.27 -9.73 -13.46
N VAL A 160 -11.14 -9.98 -14.13
CA VAL A 160 -10.22 -8.95 -14.63
C VAL A 160 -10.30 -8.76 -16.16
N GLY A 161 -11.24 -9.44 -16.85
CA GLY A 161 -11.49 -9.32 -18.28
C GLY A 161 -10.38 -9.91 -19.15
N LEU A 162 -9.80 -11.06 -18.75
CA LEU A 162 -8.71 -11.74 -19.44
C LEU A 162 -8.92 -13.27 -19.59
N ALA A 163 -10.15 -13.75 -19.52
CA ALA A 163 -10.46 -15.17 -19.68
C ALA A 163 -10.04 -15.71 -21.06
N ASP A 164 -10.18 -14.90 -22.11
CA ASP A 164 -9.78 -15.18 -23.49
C ASP A 164 -8.25 -15.25 -23.69
N ARG A 165 -7.48 -14.80 -22.71
CA ARG A 165 -6.01 -14.79 -22.72
C ARG A 165 -5.38 -15.82 -21.79
N ALA A 166 -6.17 -16.78 -21.29
CA ALA A 166 -5.74 -17.75 -20.27
C ALA A 166 -4.52 -18.58 -20.71
N GLU A 167 -4.41 -18.92 -21.98
CA GLU A 167 -3.32 -19.73 -22.52
C GLU A 167 -2.14 -18.90 -23.08
N ASP A 168 -2.24 -17.56 -23.08
CA ASP A 168 -1.14 -16.69 -23.51
C ASP A 168 -0.01 -16.74 -22.47
N ILE A 169 1.22 -16.46 -22.95
CA ILE A 169 2.37 -16.21 -22.05
C ILE A 169 2.42 -14.72 -21.68
N PRO A 170 3.00 -14.36 -20.50
CA PRO A 170 3.05 -12.97 -20.05
C PRO A 170 3.66 -11.98 -21.03
N GLU A 171 4.61 -12.40 -21.85
CA GLU A 171 5.29 -11.58 -22.87
C GLU A 171 4.34 -11.09 -23.97
N ASN A 172 3.27 -11.84 -24.26
CA ASN A 172 2.27 -11.48 -25.29
C ASN A 172 1.24 -10.46 -24.80
N LEU A 173 1.28 -10.12 -23.50
CA LEU A 173 0.35 -9.19 -22.87
C LEU A 173 0.90 -7.77 -22.80
N SER A 174 0.03 -6.77 -22.92
CA SER A 174 0.36 -5.38 -22.60
C SER A 174 0.70 -5.22 -21.11
N GLY A 175 1.35 -4.10 -20.73
CA GLY A 175 1.66 -3.80 -19.34
C GLY A 175 0.44 -3.83 -18.43
N GLY A 176 -0.67 -3.21 -18.87
CA GLY A 176 -1.93 -3.22 -18.13
C GLY A 176 -2.60 -4.58 -18.05
N GLN A 177 -2.49 -5.41 -19.10
CA GLN A 177 -2.98 -6.79 -19.05
C GLN A 177 -2.17 -7.62 -18.05
N ARG A 178 -0.85 -7.51 -18.06
CA ARG A 178 0.02 -8.17 -17.07
C ARG A 178 -0.32 -7.72 -15.65
N GLN A 179 -0.60 -6.43 -15.43
CA GLN A 179 -1.02 -5.92 -14.12
C GLN A 179 -2.34 -6.54 -13.68
N ARG A 180 -3.32 -6.66 -14.58
CA ARG A 180 -4.60 -7.33 -14.27
C ARG A 180 -4.43 -8.81 -13.94
N VAL A 181 -3.52 -9.53 -14.59
CA VAL A 181 -3.14 -10.91 -14.21
C VAL A 181 -2.54 -10.95 -12.81
N ALA A 182 -1.66 -9.99 -12.45
CA ALA A 182 -1.10 -9.91 -11.10
C ALA A 182 -2.17 -9.64 -10.03
N VAL A 183 -3.19 -8.83 -10.33
CA VAL A 183 -4.36 -8.62 -9.46
C VAL A 183 -5.18 -9.91 -9.32
N ALA A 184 -5.49 -10.61 -10.42
CA ALA A 184 -6.20 -11.89 -10.38
C ALA A 184 -5.46 -12.92 -9.52
N ARG A 185 -4.14 -13.05 -9.71
CA ARG A 185 -3.27 -13.91 -8.91
C ARG A 185 -3.29 -13.56 -7.41
N ALA A 186 -3.29 -12.27 -7.09
CA ALA A 186 -3.32 -11.82 -5.70
C ALA A 186 -4.65 -12.14 -5.01
N LEU A 187 -5.75 -12.17 -5.76
CA LEU A 187 -7.12 -12.35 -5.23
C LEU A 187 -7.60 -13.81 -5.26
N VAL A 188 -6.96 -14.69 -6.02
CA VAL A 188 -7.47 -16.05 -6.30
C VAL A 188 -7.62 -16.93 -5.04
N ASN A 189 -6.80 -16.69 -4.01
CA ASN A 189 -6.87 -17.39 -2.71
C ASN A 189 -7.84 -16.74 -1.71
N GLU A 190 -8.58 -15.69 -2.12
CA GLU A 190 -9.48 -14.94 -1.22
C GLU A 190 -8.75 -14.46 0.05
N PRO A 191 -7.64 -13.71 -0.10
CA PRO A 191 -6.81 -13.33 1.04
C PRO A 191 -7.55 -12.38 1.99
N GLU A 192 -7.14 -12.38 3.29
CA GLU A 192 -7.64 -11.42 4.28
C GLU A 192 -7.16 -10.00 3.98
N VAL A 193 -5.94 -9.87 3.43
CA VAL A 193 -5.36 -8.59 3.06
C VAL A 193 -4.54 -8.70 1.77
N VAL A 194 -4.72 -7.74 0.87
CA VAL A 194 -3.90 -7.55 -0.33
C VAL A 194 -3.01 -6.34 -0.13
N PHE A 195 -1.71 -6.51 -0.31
CA PHE A 195 -0.74 -5.43 -0.39
C PHE A 195 -0.45 -5.10 -1.85
N ALA A 196 -0.68 -3.86 -2.26
CA ALA A 196 -0.41 -3.36 -3.59
C ALA A 196 0.67 -2.27 -3.52
N ASP A 197 1.87 -2.58 -4.02
CA ASP A 197 3.02 -1.66 -4.00
C ASP A 197 3.15 -0.98 -5.37
N GLU A 198 2.78 0.31 -5.44
CA GLU A 198 2.80 1.14 -6.66
C GLU A 198 2.18 0.43 -7.89
N PRO A 199 0.97 -0.15 -7.79
CA PRO A 199 0.43 -1.04 -8.83
C PRO A 199 0.10 -0.33 -10.15
N THR A 200 0.13 0.98 -10.19
CA THR A 200 -0.22 1.80 -11.35
C THR A 200 0.91 2.68 -11.87
N ALA A 201 2.08 2.65 -11.22
CA ALA A 201 3.18 3.60 -11.51
C ALA A 201 3.72 3.56 -12.95
N ALA A 202 3.58 2.41 -13.65
CA ALA A 202 4.07 2.23 -15.02
C ALA A 202 2.95 2.20 -16.07
N LEU A 203 1.73 2.64 -15.71
CA LEU A 203 0.54 2.56 -16.56
C LEU A 203 0.08 3.95 -17.00
N ASP A 204 -0.54 4.02 -18.16
CA ASP A 204 -1.28 5.21 -18.57
C ASP A 204 -2.51 5.42 -17.67
N PRO A 205 -3.08 6.66 -17.60
CA PRO A 205 -4.17 6.98 -16.67
C PRO A 205 -5.42 6.12 -16.84
N VAL A 206 -5.78 5.72 -18.06
CA VAL A 206 -6.97 4.91 -18.35
C VAL A 206 -6.77 3.48 -17.83
N THR A 207 -5.63 2.90 -18.13
CA THR A 207 -5.25 1.56 -17.68
C THR A 207 -5.10 1.54 -16.15
N ALA A 208 -4.50 2.56 -15.56
CA ALA A 208 -4.35 2.72 -14.10
C ALA A 208 -5.73 2.74 -13.41
N ALA A 209 -6.67 3.56 -13.90
CA ALA A 209 -8.04 3.60 -13.39
C ALA A 209 -8.72 2.22 -13.45
N GLY A 210 -8.51 1.46 -14.54
CA GLY A 210 -9.02 0.10 -14.67
C GLY A 210 -8.48 -0.85 -13.58
N VAL A 211 -7.19 -0.78 -13.27
CA VAL A 211 -6.57 -1.59 -12.19
C VAL A 211 -7.10 -1.20 -10.81
N LEU A 212 -7.23 0.10 -10.53
CA LEU A 212 -7.77 0.60 -9.26
C LEU A 212 -9.24 0.21 -9.09
N ALA A 213 -10.04 0.25 -10.15
CA ALA A 213 -11.42 -0.21 -10.15
C ALA A 213 -11.53 -1.71 -9.80
N LEU A 214 -10.60 -2.57 -10.28
CA LEU A 214 -10.58 -3.98 -9.91
C LEU A 214 -10.29 -4.19 -8.42
N LEU A 215 -9.34 -3.44 -7.85
CA LEU A 215 -9.05 -3.48 -6.41
C LEU A 215 -10.24 -2.94 -5.60
N ARG A 216 -10.87 -1.85 -6.03
CA ARG A 216 -12.07 -1.31 -5.38
C ARG A 216 -13.22 -2.32 -5.37
N ARG A 217 -13.50 -2.95 -6.51
CA ARG A 217 -14.51 -4.01 -6.61
C ARG A 217 -14.23 -5.20 -5.69
N ALA A 218 -12.96 -5.61 -5.55
CA ALA A 218 -12.60 -6.68 -4.63
C ALA A 218 -12.95 -6.32 -3.17
N VAL A 219 -12.80 -5.04 -2.80
CA VAL A 219 -13.21 -4.54 -1.48
C VAL A 219 -14.73 -4.51 -1.36
N ASP A 220 -15.43 -3.88 -2.31
CA ASP A 220 -16.87 -3.62 -2.22
C ASP A 220 -17.72 -4.89 -2.32
N GLU A 221 -17.33 -5.82 -3.22
CA GLU A 221 -18.13 -7.01 -3.53
C GLU A 221 -17.72 -8.24 -2.70
N ARG A 222 -16.43 -8.33 -2.32
CA ARG A 222 -15.88 -9.52 -1.63
C ARG A 222 -15.44 -9.26 -0.20
N GLY A 223 -15.47 -8.01 0.26
CA GLY A 223 -14.98 -7.62 1.58
C GLY A 223 -13.47 -7.81 1.75
N THR A 224 -12.70 -7.90 0.65
CA THR A 224 -11.25 -8.01 0.70
C THR A 224 -10.65 -6.72 1.28
N THR A 225 -9.70 -6.82 2.19
CA THR A 225 -8.98 -5.64 2.67
C THR A 225 -7.81 -5.34 1.74
N VAL A 226 -7.63 -4.09 1.34
CA VAL A 226 -6.52 -3.68 0.45
C VAL A 226 -5.71 -2.57 1.09
N VAL A 227 -4.38 -2.73 1.11
CA VAL A 227 -3.40 -1.71 1.49
C VAL A 227 -2.61 -1.32 0.25
N LEU A 228 -2.87 -0.12 -0.25
CA LEU A 228 -2.23 0.47 -1.41
C LEU A 228 -1.07 1.35 -0.98
N VAL A 229 0.14 1.02 -1.37
CA VAL A 229 1.29 1.92 -1.24
C VAL A 229 1.42 2.70 -2.53
N THR A 230 1.35 4.03 -2.45
CA THR A 230 1.48 4.90 -3.62
C THR A 230 1.96 6.30 -3.25
N HIS A 231 2.49 7.01 -4.22
CA HIS A 231 2.75 8.45 -4.15
C HIS A 231 1.78 9.25 -5.03
N ASP A 232 0.89 8.57 -5.77
CA ASP A 232 -0.07 9.19 -6.69
C ASP A 232 -1.37 9.60 -5.96
N PRO A 233 -1.72 10.90 -5.92
CA PRO A 233 -2.97 11.39 -5.34
C PRO A 233 -4.22 10.84 -6.03
N VAL A 234 -4.16 10.58 -7.35
CA VAL A 234 -5.28 10.02 -8.09
C VAL A 234 -5.58 8.60 -7.62
N ALA A 235 -4.53 7.79 -7.42
CA ALA A 235 -4.70 6.43 -6.92
C ALA A 235 -5.23 6.42 -5.47
N ALA A 236 -4.77 7.34 -4.62
CA ALA A 236 -5.24 7.45 -3.24
C ALA A 236 -6.73 7.84 -3.15
N ALA A 237 -7.25 8.64 -4.08
CA ALA A 237 -8.66 9.03 -4.11
C ALA A 237 -9.64 7.86 -4.33
N TRP A 238 -9.15 6.67 -4.72
CA TRP A 238 -9.95 5.44 -4.81
C TRP A 238 -10.15 4.75 -3.46
N THR A 239 -9.48 5.20 -2.41
CA THR A 239 -9.44 4.51 -1.12
C THR A 239 -10.46 5.08 -0.13
N ASP A 240 -10.79 4.29 0.90
CA ASP A 240 -11.65 4.75 1.99
C ASP A 240 -10.89 5.68 2.93
N GLU A 241 -9.56 5.55 2.95
CA GLU A 241 -8.70 6.25 3.87
C GLU A 241 -7.26 6.33 3.31
N ALA A 242 -6.59 7.46 3.54
CA ALA A 242 -5.17 7.63 3.26
C ALA A 242 -4.40 8.01 4.52
N VAL A 243 -3.30 7.32 4.78
CA VAL A 243 -2.34 7.66 5.83
C VAL A 243 -1.03 8.14 5.22
N PHE A 244 -0.39 9.11 5.86
CA PHE A 244 0.81 9.75 5.35
C PHE A 244 2.02 9.39 6.19
N LEU A 245 3.05 8.87 5.52
CA LEU A 245 4.32 8.47 6.14
C LEU A 245 5.42 9.45 5.75
N ASP A 246 6.13 9.99 6.74
CA ASP A 246 7.30 10.82 6.54
C ASP A 246 8.36 10.53 7.59
N GLY A 247 9.63 10.39 7.16
CA GLY A 247 10.74 10.05 8.06
C GLY A 247 10.49 8.79 8.92
N GLY A 248 9.76 7.82 8.40
CA GLY A 248 9.43 6.58 9.12
C GLY A 248 8.29 6.70 10.12
N ARG A 249 7.59 7.83 10.20
CA ARG A 249 6.48 8.08 11.13
C ARG A 249 5.19 8.37 10.38
N LEU A 250 4.05 8.00 10.95
CA LEU A 250 2.76 8.49 10.47
C LEU A 250 2.59 9.96 10.88
N VAL A 251 2.33 10.81 9.90
CA VAL A 251 2.25 12.26 10.08
C VAL A 251 0.89 12.85 9.73
N GLY A 252 -0.01 12.03 9.16
CA GLY A 252 -1.34 12.50 8.81
C GLY A 252 -2.27 11.36 8.39
N ARG A 253 -3.57 11.66 8.35
CA ARG A 253 -4.66 10.76 7.96
C ARG A 253 -5.77 11.56 7.28
N LEU A 254 -6.35 11.02 6.22
CA LEU A 254 -7.53 11.55 5.54
C LEU A 254 -8.56 10.44 5.39
N ASP A 255 -9.76 10.68 5.89
CA ASP A 255 -10.92 9.84 5.60
C ASP A 255 -11.52 10.27 4.26
N ARG A 256 -11.87 9.30 3.41
CA ARG A 256 -12.42 9.53 2.06
C ARG A 256 -11.60 10.57 1.29
N PRO A 257 -10.31 10.26 1.03
CA PRO A 257 -9.42 11.20 0.38
C PRO A 257 -9.92 11.59 -1.01
N ASP A 258 -9.81 12.85 -1.35
CA ASP A 258 -9.87 13.35 -2.73
C ASP A 258 -8.48 13.77 -3.19
N GLU A 259 -8.32 13.96 -4.49
CA GLU A 259 -7.03 14.31 -5.08
C GLU A 259 -6.48 15.62 -4.50
N SER A 260 -7.34 16.63 -4.24
CA SER A 260 -6.93 17.94 -3.74
C SER A 260 -6.45 17.87 -2.30
N GLY A 261 -7.18 17.19 -1.41
CA GLY A 261 -6.79 16.99 -0.02
C GLY A 261 -5.51 16.19 0.13
N VAL A 262 -5.32 15.17 -0.72
CA VAL A 262 -4.06 14.41 -0.76
C VAL A 262 -2.89 15.29 -1.19
N ARG A 263 -3.05 16.13 -2.24
CA ARG A 263 -1.99 17.05 -2.69
C ARG A 263 -1.64 18.08 -1.61
N GLU A 264 -2.64 18.62 -0.92
CA GLU A 264 -2.43 19.55 0.19
C GLU A 264 -1.63 18.91 1.32
N MET A 265 -1.99 17.69 1.74
CA MET A 265 -1.27 16.95 2.78
C MET A 265 0.18 16.66 2.38
N LEU A 266 0.43 16.21 1.15
CA LEU A 266 1.79 15.98 0.66
C LEU A 266 2.61 17.27 0.59
N GLY A 267 2.00 18.40 0.22
CA GLY A 267 2.62 19.73 0.17
C GLY A 267 2.98 20.25 1.55
N ALA A 268 2.09 20.13 2.53
CA ALA A 268 2.33 20.56 3.91
C ALA A 268 3.56 19.89 4.54
N HIS A 269 3.76 18.61 4.27
CA HIS A 269 4.93 17.85 4.79
C HIS A 269 6.20 18.10 3.99
N ALA A 270 6.12 18.56 2.73
CA ALA A 270 7.29 18.93 1.94
C ALA A 270 8.03 20.15 2.51
N HIS A 271 7.30 21.10 3.08
CA HIS A 271 7.88 22.34 3.64
C HIS A 271 8.51 22.15 5.03
N ALA A 272 8.07 21.15 5.80
CA ALA A 272 8.62 20.88 7.11
C ALA A 272 10.07 20.34 7.09
N HIS A 273 10.54 19.82 5.97
CA HIS A 273 11.87 19.24 5.79
C HIS A 273 12.77 20.01 4.81
N ALA A 274 12.36 21.21 4.36
CA ALA A 274 13.26 22.08 3.62
C ALA A 274 14.39 22.51 4.58
N PRO A 275 15.69 22.29 4.24
CA PRO A 275 16.77 22.80 5.07
C PRO A 275 16.61 24.32 5.19
N ALA A 276 16.59 24.82 6.44
CA ALA A 276 16.54 26.26 6.70
C ALA A 276 17.59 26.95 5.83
N GLY A 277 17.14 27.80 4.93
CA GLY A 277 17.94 28.35 3.86
C GLY A 277 19.23 28.98 4.39
N ARG A 278 20.33 28.66 3.76
CA ARG A 278 21.53 29.48 3.84
C ARG A 278 21.18 30.87 3.32
N ALA A 279 20.82 31.76 4.24
CA ALA A 279 20.79 33.19 4.00
C ALA A 279 22.23 33.66 3.76
N GLY A 280 22.49 34.24 2.61
CA GLY A 280 23.57 35.20 2.39
C GLY A 280 24.96 34.62 2.15
N ALA A 281 25.28 34.28 0.91
CA ALA A 281 26.62 34.48 0.39
C ALA A 281 26.54 35.59 -0.67
N GLY A 282 27.06 36.77 -0.33
CA GLY A 282 27.06 37.95 -1.14
C GLY A 282 27.77 37.73 -2.49
N PHE A 283 27.14 38.26 -3.52
CA PHE A 283 27.78 38.44 -4.83
C PHE A 283 28.91 39.46 -4.70
N HIS A 284 30.16 39.02 -4.62
CA HIS A 284 31.30 39.87 -4.92
C HIS A 284 31.34 40.16 -6.44
N ARG A 285 31.04 41.41 -6.78
CA ARG A 285 31.32 42.00 -8.08
C ARG A 285 32.82 41.96 -8.31
N VAL A 286 33.28 41.16 -9.25
CA VAL A 286 34.63 41.30 -9.82
C VAL A 286 34.59 42.46 -10.80
N ALA A 287 35.30 43.55 -10.46
CA ALA A 287 35.54 44.67 -11.34
C ALA A 287 36.60 44.23 -12.37
N VAL A 288 36.26 44.30 -13.64
CA VAL A 288 37.22 44.20 -14.74
C VAL A 288 37.85 45.59 -14.91
N ALA A 289 39.16 45.69 -14.64
CA ALA A 289 40.00 46.82 -15.04
C ALA A 289 40.78 46.43 -16.31
N ARG A 290 40.77 47.37 -17.24
CA ARG A 290 41.38 47.51 -18.57
C ARG A 290 42.68 46.75 -18.83
#